data_3445476cd02cda2c3ef8a3f1a079b82c
#
_entry.id   3445476cd02cda2c3ef8a3f1a079b82c
#
_cell.length_a   1.000
_cell.length_b   1.000
_cell.length_c   1.000
_cell.angle_alpha   90.00
_cell.angle_beta   90.00
_cell.angle_gamma   90.00
#
_symmetry.space_group_name_H-M   'P 1'
#
loop_
_entity.id
_entity.type
_entity.pdbx_description
1 polymer ?
#
loop_
_entity_poly.entity_id
_entity_poly.type
_entity_poly.pdbx_seq_one_letter_code
_entity_poly.pdbx_strand_id
1 'polypeptide(L)'
;RYVRYADDFLIGFTGSKADAEEIKAAMHNFLENELRLELSQEKTLITNASSQAAKFLGYEIKAQRANDYIDPKGRRGANGAIALLVSAKVIESKCQSFKRNGKVTHRNALLQDDDFSIVQQFQAEYRGLVQYYILAQNLSWFSTLYWVMETSLLKTLACKHRSSMKKQKKKYRTTTTSTSGKEVPC
;
A
#
# COMPACT_ATOMS: atom_id res chain seq x y z
N ARG A 1 4.90 -21.07 -10.10
CA ARG A 1 3.80 -20.82 -9.16
C ARG A 1 2.72 -19.99 -9.84
N TYR A 2 1.46 -20.28 -9.58
CA TYR A 2 0.32 -19.61 -10.17
C TYR A 2 -0.60 -19.07 -9.07
N VAL A 3 -1.04 -17.83 -9.22
CA VAL A 3 -2.04 -17.17 -8.36
C VAL A 3 -3.05 -16.49 -9.26
N ARG A 4 -4.33 -16.63 -8.95
CA ARG A 4 -5.43 -15.99 -9.67
C ARG A 4 -6.37 -15.30 -8.70
N TYR A 5 -6.87 -14.16 -9.09
CA TYR A 5 -7.95 -13.43 -8.43
C TYR A 5 -8.88 -12.85 -9.51
N ALA A 6 -10.10 -13.35 -9.60
CA ALA A 6 -11.04 -13.04 -10.67
C ALA A 6 -10.40 -13.20 -12.06
N ASP A 7 -10.29 -12.13 -12.82
CA ASP A 7 -9.69 -12.08 -14.16
C ASP A 7 -8.17 -11.86 -14.11
N ASP A 8 -7.64 -11.37 -12.98
CA ASP A 8 -6.21 -11.14 -12.83
C ASP A 8 -5.46 -12.42 -12.45
N PHE A 9 -4.31 -12.65 -13.05
CA PHE A 9 -3.43 -13.75 -12.68
C PHE A 9 -1.96 -13.34 -12.62
N LEU A 10 -1.19 -14.08 -11.84
CA LEU A 10 0.25 -13.95 -11.71
C LEU A 10 0.90 -15.31 -11.84
N ILE A 11 1.88 -15.44 -12.73
CA ILE A 11 2.70 -16.63 -12.89
C ILE A 11 4.13 -16.31 -12.52
N GLY A 12 4.64 -16.99 -11.50
CA GLY A 12 6.06 -16.99 -11.15
C GLY A 12 6.74 -18.25 -11.66
N PHE A 13 7.76 -18.08 -12.48
CA PHE A 13 8.49 -19.19 -13.04
C PHE A 13 10.01 -18.91 -13.00
N THR A 14 10.81 -19.96 -13.13
CA THR A 14 12.28 -19.89 -13.17
C THR A 14 12.75 -20.42 -14.51
N GLY A 15 13.34 -19.55 -15.33
CA GLY A 15 13.79 -19.88 -16.68
C GLY A 15 14.22 -18.64 -17.44
N SER A 16 14.45 -18.80 -18.74
CA SER A 16 14.84 -17.71 -19.63
C SER A 16 13.65 -16.80 -19.98
N LYS A 17 13.94 -15.63 -20.54
CA LYS A 17 12.90 -14.75 -21.08
C LYS A 17 12.16 -15.41 -22.26
N ALA A 18 12.87 -16.18 -23.09
CA ALA A 18 12.28 -16.90 -24.22
C ALA A 18 11.21 -17.90 -23.74
N ASP A 19 11.52 -18.71 -22.71
CA ASP A 19 10.54 -19.65 -22.13
C ASP A 19 9.31 -18.91 -21.57
N ALA A 20 9.50 -17.70 -21.00
CA ALA A 20 8.39 -16.88 -20.53
C ALA A 20 7.49 -16.39 -21.68
N GLU A 21 8.09 -16.04 -22.82
CA GLU A 21 7.38 -15.65 -24.02
C GLU A 21 6.58 -16.82 -24.62
N GLU A 22 7.17 -18.03 -24.62
CA GLU A 22 6.48 -19.27 -25.04
C GLU A 22 5.29 -19.56 -24.13
N ILE A 23 5.45 -19.47 -22.81
CA ILE A 23 4.34 -19.65 -21.84
C ILE A 23 3.23 -18.64 -22.10
N LYS A 24 3.58 -17.37 -22.34
CA LYS A 24 2.60 -16.31 -22.64
C LYS A 24 1.84 -16.63 -23.93
N ALA A 25 2.54 -17.06 -24.99
CA ALA A 25 1.93 -17.44 -26.25
C ALA A 25 1.01 -18.67 -26.12
N ALA A 26 1.46 -19.69 -25.38
CA ALA A 26 0.65 -20.90 -25.12
C ALA A 26 -0.63 -20.55 -24.34
N MET A 27 -0.54 -19.64 -23.35
CA MET A 27 -1.71 -19.15 -22.60
C MET A 27 -2.68 -18.37 -23.49
N HIS A 28 -2.16 -17.50 -24.35
CA HIS A 28 -2.99 -16.76 -25.29
C HIS A 28 -3.78 -17.70 -26.20
N ASN A 29 -3.09 -18.66 -26.82
CA ASN A 29 -3.71 -19.65 -27.68
C ASN A 29 -4.76 -20.50 -26.95
N PHE A 30 -4.48 -20.92 -25.72
CA PHE A 30 -5.43 -21.68 -24.91
C PHE A 30 -6.69 -20.86 -24.59
N LEU A 31 -6.52 -19.61 -24.13
CA LEU A 31 -7.65 -18.74 -23.79
C LEU A 31 -8.52 -18.45 -25.01
N GLU A 32 -7.91 -18.19 -26.17
CA GLU A 32 -8.62 -17.87 -27.41
C GLU A 32 -9.33 -19.09 -28.00
N ASN A 33 -8.63 -20.23 -28.15
CA ASN A 33 -9.15 -21.38 -28.86
C ASN A 33 -10.09 -22.24 -28.01
N GLU A 34 -9.74 -22.45 -26.71
CA GLU A 34 -10.50 -23.35 -25.84
C GLU A 34 -11.58 -22.62 -25.06
N LEU A 35 -11.32 -21.41 -24.61
CA LEU A 35 -12.24 -20.66 -23.74
C LEU A 35 -12.91 -19.48 -24.44
N ARG A 36 -12.51 -19.13 -25.65
CA ARG A 36 -12.97 -17.96 -26.41
C ARG A 36 -12.88 -16.66 -25.60
N LEU A 37 -11.78 -16.52 -24.84
CA LEU A 37 -11.46 -15.36 -24.03
C LEU A 37 -10.27 -14.63 -24.62
N GLU A 38 -10.35 -13.31 -24.69
CA GLU A 38 -9.27 -12.47 -25.18
C GLU A 38 -8.28 -12.13 -24.05
N LEU A 39 -6.98 -12.40 -24.28
CA LEU A 39 -5.92 -11.99 -23.38
C LEU A 39 -5.42 -10.60 -23.75
N SER A 40 -5.58 -9.62 -22.87
CA SER A 40 -5.04 -8.28 -23.10
C SER A 40 -3.51 -8.30 -23.16
N GLN A 41 -2.95 -8.13 -24.35
CA GLN A 41 -1.50 -8.12 -24.58
C GLN A 41 -0.80 -6.95 -23.89
N GLU A 42 -1.45 -5.80 -23.81
CA GLU A 42 -0.92 -4.59 -23.17
C GLU A 42 -0.80 -4.73 -21.65
N LYS A 43 -1.71 -5.47 -21.02
CA LYS A 43 -1.74 -5.69 -19.57
C LYS A 43 -0.94 -6.92 -19.14
N THR A 44 -0.74 -7.88 -20.04
CA THR A 44 0.00 -9.12 -19.75
C THR A 44 1.49 -8.91 -19.98
N LEU A 45 2.20 -8.55 -18.93
CA LEU A 45 3.61 -8.19 -18.98
C LEU A 45 4.50 -9.33 -18.46
N ILE A 46 5.66 -9.50 -19.10
CA ILE A 46 6.74 -10.36 -18.61
C ILE A 46 7.72 -9.46 -17.85
N THR A 47 7.91 -9.75 -16.57
CA THR A 47 8.73 -8.93 -15.67
C THR A 47 9.82 -9.76 -15.03
N ASN A 48 11.08 -9.31 -15.14
CA ASN A 48 12.18 -9.93 -14.41
C ASN A 48 12.13 -9.47 -12.93
N ALA A 49 11.67 -10.38 -12.05
CA ALA A 49 11.46 -10.08 -10.64
C ALA A 49 12.75 -9.68 -9.88
N SER A 50 13.94 -9.99 -10.42
CA SER A 50 15.22 -9.60 -9.80
C SER A 50 15.60 -8.13 -10.04
N SER A 51 15.19 -7.56 -11.17
CA SER A 51 15.53 -6.17 -11.56
C SER A 51 14.34 -5.22 -11.51
N GLN A 52 13.14 -5.75 -11.69
CA GLN A 52 11.90 -4.99 -11.76
C GLN A 52 10.88 -5.55 -10.77
N ALA A 53 9.78 -4.83 -10.56
CA ALA A 53 8.66 -5.29 -9.77
C ALA A 53 7.45 -5.57 -10.66
N ALA A 54 6.87 -6.75 -10.53
CA ALA A 54 5.59 -7.07 -11.15
C ALA A 54 4.45 -6.44 -10.31
N LYS A 55 3.44 -5.92 -10.99
CA LYS A 55 2.26 -5.35 -10.32
C LYS A 55 1.13 -6.37 -10.32
N PHE A 56 0.58 -6.65 -9.15
CA PHE A 56 -0.57 -7.54 -8.99
C PHE A 56 -1.40 -7.09 -7.80
N LEU A 57 -2.70 -6.87 -8.00
CA LEU A 57 -3.64 -6.44 -6.98
C LEU A 57 -3.13 -5.23 -6.15
N GLY A 58 -2.58 -4.24 -6.82
CA GLY A 58 -2.06 -3.03 -6.16
C GLY A 58 -0.71 -3.19 -5.45
N TYR A 59 -0.21 -4.42 -5.29
CA TYR A 59 1.12 -4.68 -4.76
C TYR A 59 2.19 -4.65 -5.86
N GLU A 60 3.39 -4.29 -5.48
CA GLU A 60 4.62 -4.52 -6.24
C GLU A 60 5.31 -5.79 -5.71
N ILE A 61 5.51 -6.75 -6.60
CA ILE A 61 6.09 -8.06 -6.29
C ILE A 61 7.50 -8.12 -6.85
N LYS A 62 8.48 -8.35 -5.99
CA LYS A 62 9.90 -8.37 -6.35
C LYS A 62 10.64 -9.50 -5.65
N ALA A 63 11.61 -10.11 -6.34
CA ALA A 63 12.55 -11.01 -5.68
C ALA A 63 13.59 -10.18 -4.90
N GLN A 64 13.75 -10.48 -3.63
CA GLN A 64 14.74 -9.81 -2.79
C GLN A 64 16.14 -10.24 -3.17
N ARG A 65 17.06 -9.26 -3.21
CA ARG A 65 18.50 -9.49 -3.30
C ARG A 65 19.17 -8.72 -2.18
N ALA A 66 19.77 -9.42 -1.26
CA ALA A 66 20.57 -8.87 -0.19
C ALA A 66 21.84 -9.70 -0.03
N ASN A 67 22.79 -9.49 -0.95
CA ASN A 67 24.05 -10.24 -0.96
C ASN A 67 24.89 -9.96 0.29
N ASP A 68 24.71 -8.79 0.89
CA ASP A 68 25.50 -8.29 2.04
C ASP A 68 24.83 -8.59 3.38
N TYR A 69 23.56 -9.05 3.36
CA TYR A 69 22.85 -9.36 4.60
C TYR A 69 23.16 -10.78 5.07
N ILE A 70 23.77 -10.86 6.23
CA ILE A 70 24.01 -12.12 6.96
C ILE A 70 23.20 -12.03 8.25
N ASP A 71 22.33 -13.02 8.51
CA ASP A 71 21.55 -13.08 9.74
C ASP A 71 22.49 -13.30 10.95
N PRO A 72 22.02 -13.04 12.20
CA PRO A 72 22.83 -13.30 13.40
C PRO A 72 23.34 -14.75 13.55
N LYS A 73 22.81 -15.68 12.77
CA LYS A 73 23.21 -17.08 12.72
C LYS A 73 24.16 -17.40 11.55
N GLY A 74 24.68 -16.35 10.87
CA GLY A 74 25.64 -16.50 9.77
C GLY A 74 25.05 -16.96 8.44
N ARG A 75 23.72 -16.91 8.25
CA ARG A 75 23.05 -17.38 7.04
C ARG A 75 22.64 -16.21 6.12
N ARG A 76 22.81 -16.39 4.82
CA ARG A 76 22.28 -15.47 3.80
C ARG A 76 20.80 -15.78 3.58
N GLY A 77 19.90 -14.99 4.18
CA GLY A 77 18.48 -15.34 4.27
C GLY A 77 17.55 -14.71 3.24
N ALA A 78 17.95 -13.61 2.59
CA ALA A 78 17.01 -12.80 1.82
C ALA A 78 17.01 -13.08 0.30
N ASN A 79 18.05 -13.74 -0.26
CA ASN A 79 18.14 -13.94 -1.70
C ASN A 79 17.08 -14.90 -2.22
N GLY A 80 16.31 -14.46 -3.21
CA GLY A 80 15.24 -15.22 -3.84
C GLY A 80 13.92 -15.23 -3.09
N ALA A 81 13.83 -14.65 -1.90
CA ALA A 81 12.54 -14.44 -1.22
C ALA A 81 11.69 -13.44 -1.99
N ILE A 82 10.40 -13.71 -2.08
CA ILE A 82 9.46 -12.80 -2.74
C ILE A 82 9.00 -11.75 -1.74
N ALA A 83 9.19 -10.48 -2.09
CA ALA A 83 8.68 -9.33 -1.35
C ALA A 83 7.37 -8.84 -1.96
N LEU A 84 6.40 -8.56 -1.11
CA LEU A 84 5.22 -7.76 -1.43
C LEU A 84 5.47 -6.35 -0.91
N LEU A 85 5.33 -5.36 -1.78
CA LEU A 85 5.63 -3.96 -1.46
C LEU A 85 4.43 -3.07 -1.83
N VAL A 86 4.27 -2.00 -1.10
CA VAL A 86 3.40 -0.89 -1.51
C VAL A 86 4.18 0.02 -2.43
N SER A 87 3.59 0.41 -3.56
CA SER A 87 4.22 1.38 -4.45
C SER A 87 4.30 2.77 -3.80
N ALA A 88 5.44 3.44 -3.96
CA ALA A 88 5.60 4.83 -3.52
C ALA A 88 4.51 5.74 -4.10
N LYS A 89 4.12 5.51 -5.36
CA LYS A 89 3.06 6.27 -6.03
C LYS A 89 1.70 6.19 -5.32
N VAL A 90 1.38 5.06 -4.70
CA VAL A 90 0.12 4.89 -3.93
C VAL A 90 0.15 5.81 -2.72
N ILE A 91 1.24 5.80 -1.95
CA ILE A 91 1.40 6.65 -0.77
C ILE A 91 1.40 8.13 -1.15
N GLU A 92 2.18 8.50 -2.19
CA GLU A 92 2.26 9.88 -2.68
C GLU A 92 0.91 10.39 -3.19
N SER A 93 0.22 9.63 -4.03
CA SER A 93 -1.11 9.99 -4.56
C SER A 93 -2.11 10.20 -3.42
N LYS A 94 -2.11 9.31 -2.43
CA LYS A 94 -2.98 9.46 -1.27
C LYS A 94 -2.59 10.66 -0.41
N CYS A 95 -1.31 10.91 -0.20
CA CYS A 95 -0.84 12.12 0.48
C CYS A 95 -1.25 13.40 -0.26
N GLN A 96 -1.21 13.40 -1.60
CA GLN A 96 -1.60 14.55 -2.42
C GLN A 96 -3.09 14.87 -2.28
N SER A 97 -3.97 13.89 -2.09
CA SER A 97 -5.40 14.14 -1.87
C SER A 97 -5.72 14.98 -0.62
N PHE A 98 -4.79 15.07 0.33
CA PHE A 98 -4.88 15.89 1.53
C PHE A 98 -4.12 17.22 1.42
N LYS A 99 -3.54 17.51 0.25
CA LYS A 99 -2.74 18.71 0.03
C LYS A 99 -3.38 19.63 -1.00
N ARG A 100 -3.15 20.94 -0.83
CA ARG A 100 -3.45 21.97 -1.81
C ARG A 100 -2.24 22.87 -1.94
N ASN A 101 -1.77 23.09 -3.17
CA ASN A 101 -0.51 23.84 -3.44
C ASN A 101 0.67 23.32 -2.59
N GLY A 102 0.84 21.99 -2.52
CA GLY A 102 1.93 21.33 -1.79
C GLY A 102 1.79 21.31 -0.25
N LYS A 103 0.83 22.03 0.31
CA LYS A 103 0.62 22.13 1.77
C LYS A 103 -0.59 21.30 2.20
N VAL A 104 -0.47 20.56 3.31
CA VAL A 104 -1.60 19.85 3.91
C VAL A 104 -2.69 20.83 4.29
N THR A 105 -3.95 20.53 3.92
CA THR A 105 -5.11 21.41 4.18
C THR A 105 -6.19 20.68 4.98
N HIS A 106 -7.16 21.44 5.49
CA HIS A 106 -8.39 20.90 6.06
C HIS A 106 -9.33 20.40 4.95
N ARG A 107 -10.25 19.53 5.30
CA ARG A 107 -11.28 18.99 4.39
C ARG A 107 -12.59 19.80 4.56
N ASN A 108 -12.85 20.68 3.61
CA ASN A 108 -14.04 21.54 3.64
C ASN A 108 -15.35 20.76 3.70
N ALA A 109 -15.42 19.63 3.00
CA ALA A 109 -16.63 18.79 2.95
C ALA A 109 -17.06 18.27 4.32
N LEU A 110 -16.12 18.14 5.27
CA LEU A 110 -16.40 17.59 6.61
C LEU A 110 -16.66 18.65 7.68
N LEU A 111 -16.62 19.95 7.36
CA LEU A 111 -16.75 21.01 8.37
C LEU A 111 -18.11 21.06 9.02
N GLN A 112 -19.16 20.58 8.34
CA GLN A 112 -20.53 20.54 8.85
C GLN A 112 -20.84 19.26 9.66
N ASP A 113 -20.01 18.22 9.52
CA ASP A 113 -20.20 16.97 10.24
C ASP A 113 -19.86 17.14 11.73
N ASP A 114 -20.36 16.29 12.59
CA ASP A 114 -19.96 16.25 14.00
C ASP A 114 -18.51 15.77 14.15
N ASP A 115 -17.89 16.06 15.30
CA ASP A 115 -16.47 15.76 15.53
C ASP A 115 -16.15 14.27 15.49
N PHE A 116 -17.10 13.45 15.97
CA PHE A 116 -16.95 11.99 15.96
C PHE A 116 -16.92 11.47 14.53
N SER A 117 -17.86 11.90 13.68
CA SER A 117 -17.94 11.53 12.27
C SER A 117 -16.68 11.97 11.51
N ILE A 118 -16.16 13.17 11.78
CA ILE A 118 -14.90 13.65 11.19
C ILE A 118 -13.74 12.69 11.55
N VAL A 119 -13.56 12.38 12.82
CA VAL A 119 -12.49 11.48 13.28
C VAL A 119 -12.66 10.09 12.69
N GLN A 120 -13.89 9.56 12.72
CA GLN A 120 -14.21 8.24 12.19
C GLN A 120 -13.88 8.12 10.70
N GLN A 121 -14.21 9.15 9.90
CA GLN A 121 -13.92 9.17 8.45
C GLN A 121 -12.42 9.08 8.17
N PHE A 122 -11.60 9.89 8.84
CA PHE A 122 -10.16 9.85 8.69
C PHE A 122 -9.57 8.50 9.13
N GLN A 123 -10.07 7.97 10.24
CA GLN A 123 -9.63 6.71 10.80
C GLN A 123 -10.00 5.53 9.89
N ALA A 124 -11.22 5.52 9.34
CA ALA A 124 -11.68 4.49 8.41
C ALA A 124 -10.86 4.48 7.12
N GLU A 125 -10.57 5.66 6.55
CA GLU A 125 -9.75 5.78 5.35
C GLU A 125 -8.31 5.27 5.58
N TYR A 126 -7.67 5.66 6.68
CA TYR A 126 -6.32 5.20 7.01
C TYR A 126 -6.28 3.69 7.28
N ARG A 127 -7.18 3.23 8.15
CA ARG A 127 -7.28 1.81 8.54
C ARG A 127 -7.56 0.92 7.34
N GLY A 128 -8.46 1.33 6.45
CA GLY A 128 -8.79 0.58 5.23
C GLY A 128 -7.57 0.38 4.34
N LEU A 129 -6.75 1.43 4.15
CA LEU A 129 -5.52 1.33 3.38
C LEU A 129 -4.47 0.43 4.04
N VAL A 130 -4.22 0.61 5.34
CA VAL A 130 -3.27 -0.23 6.08
C VAL A 130 -3.71 -1.69 6.06
N GLN A 131 -5.01 -1.95 6.24
CA GLN A 131 -5.56 -3.31 6.21
C GLN A 131 -5.45 -3.95 4.84
N TYR A 132 -5.69 -3.19 3.77
CA TYR A 132 -5.51 -3.67 2.39
C TYR A 132 -4.05 -4.10 2.12
N TYR A 133 -3.09 -3.31 2.59
CA TYR A 133 -1.66 -3.56 2.38
C TYR A 133 -0.97 -4.28 3.55
N ILE A 134 -1.73 -4.97 4.41
CA ILE A 134 -1.20 -5.59 5.64
C ILE A 134 -0.06 -6.60 5.37
N LEU A 135 -0.03 -7.20 4.18
CA LEU A 135 0.99 -8.17 3.78
C LEU A 135 2.26 -7.51 3.22
N ALA A 136 2.29 -6.19 3.08
CA ALA A 136 3.45 -5.50 2.53
C ALA A 136 4.58 -5.40 3.56
N GLN A 137 5.81 -5.63 3.10
CA GLN A 137 7.00 -5.56 3.97
C GLN A 137 7.42 -4.11 4.30
N ASN A 138 7.01 -3.13 3.47
CA ASN A 138 7.33 -1.72 3.65
C ASN A 138 6.17 -0.92 4.28
N LEU A 139 5.38 -1.53 5.17
CA LEU A 139 4.27 -0.87 5.88
C LEU A 139 4.69 0.39 6.63
N SER A 140 5.96 0.50 7.03
CA SER A 140 6.50 1.71 7.65
C SER A 140 6.30 2.98 6.82
N TRP A 141 6.17 2.86 5.50
CA TRP A 141 5.91 4.00 4.62
C TRP A 141 4.55 4.66 4.88
N PHE A 142 3.59 3.93 5.45
CA PHE A 142 2.31 4.51 5.88
C PHE A 142 2.43 5.52 7.01
N SER A 143 3.57 5.59 7.72
CA SER A 143 3.81 6.61 8.73
C SER A 143 3.78 8.03 8.15
N THR A 144 4.26 8.21 6.91
CA THR A 144 4.18 9.48 6.18
C THR A 144 2.73 9.86 5.90
N LEU A 145 1.92 8.90 5.43
CA LEU A 145 0.50 9.13 5.21
C LEU A 145 -0.25 9.42 6.51
N TYR A 146 0.06 8.69 7.57
CA TYR A 146 -0.50 8.93 8.90
C TYR A 146 -0.28 10.37 9.35
N TRP A 147 0.95 10.86 9.26
CA TRP A 147 1.28 12.25 9.61
C TRP A 147 0.50 13.28 8.77
N VAL A 148 0.38 13.05 7.46
CA VAL A 148 -0.38 13.92 6.56
C VAL A 148 -1.85 13.92 6.94
N MET A 149 -2.43 12.75 7.19
CA MET A 149 -3.85 12.61 7.56
C MET A 149 -4.13 13.19 8.95
N GLU A 150 -3.29 12.92 9.96
CA GLU A 150 -3.40 13.54 11.30
C GLU A 150 -3.36 15.06 11.19
N THR A 151 -2.41 15.60 10.42
CA THR A 151 -2.30 17.06 10.21
C THR A 151 -3.55 17.62 9.55
N SER A 152 -4.12 16.94 8.54
CA SER A 152 -5.34 17.37 7.87
C SER A 152 -6.55 17.29 8.80
N LEU A 153 -6.68 16.23 9.59
CA LEU A 153 -7.72 16.08 10.62
C LEU A 153 -7.68 17.23 11.63
N LEU A 154 -6.51 17.49 12.21
CA LEU A 154 -6.32 18.56 13.19
C LEU A 154 -6.63 19.94 12.60
N LYS A 155 -6.29 20.19 11.33
CA LYS A 155 -6.65 21.41 10.61
C LYS A 155 -8.15 21.50 10.38
N THR A 156 -8.83 20.39 10.08
CA THR A 156 -10.29 20.34 9.89
C THR A 156 -11.01 20.71 11.19
N LEU A 157 -10.64 20.06 12.30
CA LEU A 157 -11.20 20.37 13.62
C LEU A 157 -10.86 21.79 14.09
N ALA A 158 -9.64 22.26 13.83
CA ALA A 158 -9.23 23.62 14.17
C ALA A 158 -10.02 24.68 13.39
N CYS A 159 -10.26 24.45 12.10
CA CYS A 159 -11.10 25.32 11.26
C CYS A 159 -12.56 25.35 11.77
N LYS A 160 -13.15 24.18 11.99
CA LYS A 160 -14.53 24.04 12.51
C LYS A 160 -14.73 24.78 13.83
N HIS A 161 -13.82 24.60 14.78
CA HIS A 161 -13.92 25.17 16.12
C HIS A 161 -13.24 26.54 16.26
N ARG A 162 -12.81 27.16 15.18
CA ARG A 162 -12.09 28.45 15.18
C ARG A 162 -10.96 28.48 16.22
N SER A 163 -10.16 27.43 16.27
CA SER A 163 -9.11 27.22 17.26
C SER A 163 -7.78 26.79 16.65
N SER A 164 -6.75 26.56 17.46
CA SER A 164 -5.47 26.09 16.96
C SER A 164 -5.40 24.55 16.92
N MET A 165 -4.61 23.99 16.00
CA MET A 165 -4.32 22.56 15.94
C MET A 165 -3.79 22.00 17.26
N LYS A 166 -2.94 22.80 17.97
CA LYS A 166 -2.38 22.39 19.28
C LYS A 166 -3.47 22.18 20.33
N LYS A 167 -4.50 23.07 20.37
CA LYS A 167 -5.64 22.93 21.28
C LYS A 167 -6.48 21.72 20.92
N GLN A 168 -6.73 21.47 19.63
CA GLN A 168 -7.50 20.30 19.17
C GLN A 168 -6.74 19.00 19.48
N LYS A 169 -5.45 18.93 19.20
CA LYS A 169 -4.63 17.75 19.57
C LYS A 169 -4.68 17.45 21.06
N LYS A 170 -4.63 18.47 21.92
CA LYS A 170 -4.75 18.30 23.38
C LYS A 170 -6.14 17.81 23.78
N LYS A 171 -7.21 18.32 23.13
CA LYS A 171 -8.60 17.97 23.44
C LYS A 171 -8.93 16.52 23.09
N TYR A 172 -8.45 16.04 21.93
CA TYR A 172 -8.81 14.70 21.40
C TYR A 172 -7.74 13.64 21.63
N ARG A 173 -6.58 14.03 22.20
CA ARG A 173 -5.56 13.05 22.56
C ARG A 173 -6.06 12.20 23.71
N THR A 174 -6.06 10.89 23.49
CA THR A 174 -6.32 9.89 24.50
C THR A 174 -5.12 8.95 24.63
N THR A 175 -5.04 8.21 25.70
CA THR A 175 -4.07 7.14 25.88
C THR A 175 -4.80 5.81 25.88
N THR A 176 -4.23 4.83 25.26
CA THR A 176 -4.71 3.45 25.33
C THR A 176 -3.61 2.56 25.89
N THR A 177 -4.01 1.52 26.59
CA THR A 177 -3.04 0.54 27.11
C THR A 177 -2.77 -0.50 26.04
N SER A 178 -1.51 -0.63 25.65
CA SER A 178 -1.07 -1.69 24.72
C SER A 178 -1.27 -3.06 25.36
N THR A 179 -1.37 -4.11 24.54
CA THR A 179 -1.36 -5.52 24.98
C THR A 179 -0.15 -5.88 25.86
N SER A 180 0.93 -5.11 25.78
CA SER A 180 2.11 -5.20 26.63
C SER A 180 2.03 -4.39 27.94
N GLY A 181 0.87 -3.79 28.27
CA GLY A 181 0.65 -2.98 29.48
C GLY A 181 1.25 -1.57 29.44
N LYS A 182 1.81 -1.12 28.30
CA LYS A 182 2.33 0.26 28.15
C LYS A 182 1.24 1.20 27.68
N GLU A 183 1.16 2.37 28.29
CA GLU A 183 0.33 3.46 27.79
C GLU A 183 0.90 4.01 26.48
N VAL A 184 0.08 4.02 25.45
CA VAL A 184 0.43 4.56 24.12
C VAL A 184 -0.52 5.70 23.79
N PRO A 185 -0.05 6.87 23.38
CA PRO A 185 -0.92 7.96 22.94
C PRO A 185 -1.64 7.58 21.64
N CYS A 186 -2.94 7.81 21.61
CA CYS A 186 -3.81 7.70 20.43
C CYS A 186 -4.15 9.08 19.89
#